data_6817f11acb6878ee2d2f403fd8848112
#
_entry.id   6817f11acb6878ee2d2f403fd8848112
#
_cell.length_a   1.000
_cell.length_b   1.000
_cell.length_c   1.000
_cell.angle_alpha   90.00
_cell.angle_beta   90.00
_cell.angle_gamma   90.00
#
_symmetry.space_group_name_H-M   'P 1'
#
loop_
_entity.id
_entity.type
_entity.pdbx_description
1 polymer ?
#
loop_
_entity_poly.entity_id
_entity_poly.type
_entity_poly.pdbx_seq_one_letter_code
_entity_poly.pdbx_strand_id
1 'polypeptide(L)'
;IEGEERSDQVGCIRSFSLKDGNRIREQLLTLDDHQHKSTYCIVDATVPLIRYVATITLKPVTDGNRTFWHWESTFGTPPGRERELSNMVSQGVYEAGFENLRRHLAVGGDLLVPGSSHMAMPRALPVHSRRIVVAQYGGAEQLVPQDGEAPAPGPGELRIRQRAIGVNYIDVYLRKGWIPQMLAPYGTPGMEAAGTVIDVGEGVHGFMPGDRVAYIGPLPGGYCSVRSVPAAWVVQLPPAVEDASAASMLLKGITADYLLRDLGHVRPGTRLLVHAAAGGVGLLLCGWARSLGARVIGTVSSEEKARTAREHGCEQVIVTRDYRFADGVLRQWPEGAEVIVDGLGEAARQENFVALARCGHWISLGQATGALQPISTDWLAQKSATFSRPVAFDYVATPALMAERAQRLWAVLADGSVKAPPIERWSLDAAARAHERLESRATIGALVLVA
;
A
#
# COMPACT_ATOMS: atom_id res chain seq x y z
N ILE A 1 -24.82 6.05 -19.12
CA ILE A 1 -23.38 5.91 -18.89
C ILE A 1 -22.70 6.29 -20.20
N GLU A 2 -21.60 7.03 -20.12
CA GLU A 2 -20.82 7.41 -21.28
C GLU A 2 -19.75 6.35 -21.52
N GLY A 3 -19.75 5.70 -22.67
CA GLY A 3 -18.92 4.54 -22.99
C GLY A 3 -19.54 3.21 -22.56
N GLU A 4 -18.78 2.12 -22.70
CA GLU A 4 -19.18 0.76 -22.30
C GLU A 4 -18.86 0.47 -20.81
N GLU A 5 -18.60 1.49 -20.01
CA GLU A 5 -18.20 1.35 -18.61
C GLU A 5 -19.39 1.07 -17.70
N ARG A 6 -19.17 0.29 -16.65
CA ARG A 6 -20.19 -0.03 -15.64
C ARG A 6 -20.48 1.21 -14.78
N SER A 7 -21.74 1.38 -14.37
CA SER A 7 -22.19 2.52 -13.55
C SER A 7 -21.65 2.53 -12.10
N ASP A 8 -21.09 1.42 -11.66
CA ASP A 8 -20.56 1.19 -10.33
C ASP A 8 -19.01 1.15 -10.29
N GLN A 9 -18.35 1.57 -11.35
CA GLN A 9 -16.90 1.66 -11.42
C GLN A 9 -16.45 3.07 -11.06
N VAL A 10 -15.48 3.19 -10.13
CA VAL A 10 -14.85 4.48 -9.80
C VAL A 10 -14.23 5.09 -11.05
N GLY A 11 -14.55 6.36 -11.30
CA GLY A 11 -14.15 7.06 -12.52
C GLY A 11 -15.24 7.08 -13.60
N CYS A 12 -16.25 6.19 -13.55
CA CYS A 12 -17.32 6.19 -14.53
C CYS A 12 -18.10 7.51 -14.50
N ILE A 13 -18.58 7.95 -15.67
CA ILE A 13 -19.41 9.13 -15.83
C ILE A 13 -20.84 8.72 -16.16
N ARG A 14 -21.78 9.18 -15.36
CA ARG A 14 -23.24 9.00 -15.60
C ARG A 14 -23.81 10.32 -16.13
N SER A 15 -24.63 10.21 -17.17
CA SER A 15 -25.33 11.35 -17.77
C SER A 15 -26.84 11.12 -17.67
N PHE A 16 -27.57 12.06 -17.10
CA PHE A 16 -29.02 11.98 -16.96
C PHE A 16 -29.66 13.37 -17.01
N SER A 17 -30.97 13.37 -17.26
CA SER A 17 -31.77 14.60 -17.27
C SER A 17 -32.74 14.63 -16.09
N LEU A 18 -32.86 15.76 -15.45
CA LEU A 18 -33.88 16.03 -14.44
C LEU A 18 -35.25 16.25 -15.11
N LYS A 19 -36.33 16.17 -14.34
CA LYS A 19 -37.72 16.35 -14.84
C LYS A 19 -37.96 17.76 -15.42
N ASP A 20 -37.21 18.74 -15.01
CA ASP A 20 -37.24 20.13 -15.48
C ASP A 20 -36.43 20.36 -16.77
N GLY A 21 -35.82 19.29 -17.32
CA GLY A 21 -35.03 19.36 -18.55
C GLY A 21 -33.54 19.67 -18.32
N ASN A 22 -33.11 19.94 -17.11
CA ASN A 22 -31.72 20.14 -16.79
C ASN A 22 -30.93 18.85 -16.98
N ARG A 23 -29.71 18.94 -17.52
CA ARG A 23 -28.80 17.81 -17.69
C ARG A 23 -27.70 17.87 -16.64
N ILE A 24 -27.34 16.68 -16.14
CA ILE A 24 -26.26 16.49 -15.17
C ILE A 24 -25.36 15.35 -15.68
N ARG A 25 -24.06 15.60 -15.63
CA ARG A 25 -23.01 14.60 -15.80
C ARG A 25 -22.26 14.49 -14.49
N GLU A 26 -22.23 13.31 -13.90
CA GLU A 26 -21.55 13.08 -12.64
C GLU A 26 -20.55 11.96 -12.76
N GLN A 27 -19.46 12.06 -12.00
CA GLN A 27 -18.41 11.06 -11.95
C GLN A 27 -18.39 10.41 -10.56
N LEU A 28 -18.37 9.08 -10.53
CA LEU A 28 -18.18 8.31 -9.30
C LEU A 28 -16.72 8.45 -8.83
N LEU A 29 -16.50 9.01 -7.64
CA LEU A 29 -15.19 9.25 -7.06
C LEU A 29 -14.74 8.10 -6.18
N THR A 30 -15.65 7.56 -5.36
CA THR A 30 -15.38 6.43 -4.47
C THR A 30 -16.61 5.53 -4.36
N LEU A 31 -16.37 4.23 -4.19
CA LEU A 31 -17.38 3.25 -3.83
C LEU A 31 -16.77 2.33 -2.76
N ASP A 32 -17.40 2.26 -1.60
CA ASP A 32 -16.99 1.42 -0.48
C ASP A 32 -18.16 0.54 -0.04
N ASP A 33 -18.13 -0.71 -0.48
CA ASP A 33 -19.20 -1.67 -0.20
C ASP A 33 -19.21 -2.14 1.26
N HIS A 34 -18.07 -2.04 1.95
CA HIS A 34 -17.98 -2.40 3.37
C HIS A 34 -18.60 -1.34 4.28
N GLN A 35 -18.41 -0.07 3.94
CA GLN A 35 -19.03 1.04 4.65
C GLN A 35 -20.39 1.42 4.06
N HIS A 36 -20.80 0.75 2.96
CA HIS A 36 -21.98 1.08 2.19
C HIS A 36 -22.04 2.57 1.84
N LYS A 37 -20.92 3.07 1.32
CA LYS A 37 -20.70 4.49 1.05
C LYS A 37 -20.22 4.71 -0.37
N SER A 38 -20.84 5.69 -1.05
CA SER A 38 -20.37 6.17 -2.35
C SER A 38 -20.26 7.69 -2.36
N THR A 39 -19.23 8.20 -3.07
CA THR A 39 -19.02 9.65 -3.28
C THR A 39 -18.92 9.92 -4.76
N TYR A 40 -19.56 10.98 -5.23
CA TYR A 40 -19.51 11.42 -6.62
C TYR A 40 -19.47 12.94 -6.72
N CYS A 41 -19.00 13.44 -7.85
CA CYS A 41 -19.01 14.86 -8.16
C CYS A 41 -19.72 15.16 -9.47
N ILE A 42 -20.27 16.36 -9.63
CA ILE A 42 -20.74 16.85 -10.91
C ILE A 42 -19.55 17.35 -11.72
N VAL A 43 -19.36 16.78 -12.91
CA VAL A 43 -18.31 17.23 -13.86
C VAL A 43 -18.85 18.23 -14.88
N ASP A 44 -20.15 18.17 -15.18
CA ASP A 44 -20.85 19.12 -16.04
C ASP A 44 -22.36 19.14 -15.74
N ALA A 45 -22.97 20.30 -15.72
CA ALA A 45 -24.41 20.44 -15.52
C ALA A 45 -24.94 21.75 -16.14
N THR A 46 -26.21 21.71 -16.58
CA THR A 46 -26.93 22.94 -16.97
C THR A 46 -27.37 23.76 -15.77
N VAL A 47 -27.32 23.18 -14.56
CA VAL A 47 -27.58 23.85 -13.29
C VAL A 47 -26.27 24.42 -12.76
N PRO A 48 -26.23 25.69 -12.31
CA PRO A 48 -25.00 26.35 -11.90
C PRO A 48 -24.55 25.96 -10.47
N LEU A 49 -24.27 24.68 -10.27
CA LEU A 49 -23.67 24.14 -9.04
C LEU A 49 -22.14 24.12 -9.19
N ILE A 50 -21.45 24.79 -8.27
CA ILE A 50 -20.00 24.96 -8.33
C ILE A 50 -19.35 23.95 -7.39
N ARG A 51 -18.41 23.13 -7.88
CA ARG A 51 -17.66 22.13 -7.08
C ARG A 51 -18.58 21.22 -6.27
N TYR A 52 -19.65 20.73 -6.88
CA TYR A 52 -20.57 19.82 -6.23
C TYR A 52 -19.91 18.47 -5.95
N VAL A 53 -19.95 18.06 -4.70
CA VAL A 53 -19.57 16.71 -4.25
C VAL A 53 -20.66 16.18 -3.33
N ALA A 54 -21.12 14.98 -3.58
CA ALA A 54 -22.13 14.33 -2.77
C ALA A 54 -21.66 12.96 -2.27
N THR A 55 -22.15 12.59 -1.10
CA THR A 55 -21.89 11.30 -0.47
C THR A 55 -23.19 10.64 -0.08
N ILE A 56 -23.33 9.37 -0.43
CA ILE A 56 -24.42 8.48 0.00
C ILE A 56 -23.84 7.50 1.01
N THR A 57 -24.52 7.31 2.13
CA THR A 57 -24.18 6.31 3.14
C THR A 57 -25.43 5.53 3.52
N LEU A 58 -25.35 4.19 3.50
CA LEU A 58 -26.40 3.29 3.94
C LEU A 58 -26.01 2.65 5.27
N LYS A 59 -26.93 2.63 6.24
CA LYS A 59 -26.73 2.00 7.55
C LYS A 59 -27.88 1.06 7.87
N PRO A 60 -27.60 -0.16 8.33
CA PRO A 60 -28.67 -1.05 8.81
C PRO A 60 -29.35 -0.45 10.04
N VAL A 61 -30.66 -0.56 10.12
CA VAL A 61 -31.43 -0.22 11.32
C VAL A 61 -31.66 -1.51 12.10
N THR A 62 -31.44 -1.49 13.40
CA THR A 62 -31.41 -2.67 14.28
C THR A 62 -32.75 -3.41 14.43
N ASP A 63 -33.84 -2.79 14.02
CA ASP A 63 -35.16 -3.39 14.04
C ASP A 63 -35.83 -3.37 12.66
N GLY A 64 -36.55 -4.41 12.31
CA GLY A 64 -37.49 -4.45 11.19
C GLY A 64 -36.89 -4.53 9.78
N ASN A 65 -35.67 -5.06 9.62
CA ASN A 65 -35.03 -5.21 8.30
C ASN A 65 -35.09 -3.93 7.44
N ARG A 66 -34.73 -2.83 8.05
CA ARG A 66 -34.75 -1.49 7.43
C ARG A 66 -33.34 -0.96 7.22
N THR A 67 -33.17 -0.05 6.26
CA THR A 67 -31.91 0.64 5.98
C THR A 67 -32.12 2.14 6.15
N PHE A 68 -31.25 2.78 6.92
CA PHE A 68 -31.16 4.23 6.96
C PHE A 68 -30.30 4.71 5.81
N TRP A 69 -30.83 5.58 4.96
CA TRP A 69 -30.13 6.18 3.83
C TRP A 69 -29.85 7.64 4.14
N HIS A 70 -28.58 7.99 4.20
CA HIS A 70 -28.10 9.35 4.37
C HIS A 70 -27.47 9.84 3.06
N TRP A 71 -27.91 10.99 2.59
CA TRP A 71 -27.40 11.63 1.38
C TRP A 71 -27.06 13.08 1.68
N GLU A 72 -25.81 13.47 1.55
CA GLU A 72 -25.31 14.81 1.82
C GLU A 72 -24.50 15.34 0.65
N SER A 73 -24.46 16.66 0.46
CA SER A 73 -23.59 17.28 -0.52
C SER A 73 -23.06 18.63 -0.04
N THR A 74 -21.93 19.00 -0.62
CA THR A 74 -21.35 20.34 -0.53
C THR A 74 -21.20 20.93 -1.92
N PHE A 75 -21.57 22.18 -2.10
CA PHE A 75 -21.44 22.90 -3.37
C PHE A 75 -21.43 24.41 -3.16
N GLY A 76 -20.83 25.12 -4.11
CA GLY A 76 -20.96 26.56 -4.22
C GLY A 76 -22.09 26.95 -5.15
N THR A 77 -22.55 28.19 -5.03
CA THR A 77 -23.59 28.77 -5.87
C THR A 77 -23.14 30.12 -6.37
N PRO A 78 -23.69 30.62 -7.48
CA PRO A 78 -23.59 32.04 -7.81
C PRO A 78 -24.20 32.92 -6.71
N PRO A 79 -23.67 34.11 -6.44
CA PRO A 79 -24.17 35.00 -5.40
C PRO A 79 -25.68 35.27 -5.54
N GLY A 80 -26.42 35.16 -4.44
CA GLY A 80 -27.86 35.43 -4.37
C GLY A 80 -28.77 34.25 -4.81
N ARG A 81 -28.22 33.10 -5.20
CA ARG A 81 -29.00 31.92 -5.59
C ARG A 81 -28.90 30.75 -4.62
N GLU A 82 -28.30 30.97 -3.45
CA GLU A 82 -27.98 29.92 -2.47
C GLU A 82 -29.25 29.17 -2.02
N ARG A 83 -30.30 29.91 -1.68
CA ARG A 83 -31.56 29.33 -1.18
C ARG A 83 -32.32 28.57 -2.28
N GLU A 84 -32.36 29.12 -3.49
CA GLU A 84 -33.01 28.48 -4.63
C GLU A 84 -32.36 27.13 -4.97
N LEU A 85 -31.02 27.16 -5.13
CA LEU A 85 -30.26 25.98 -5.53
C LEU A 85 -30.19 24.92 -4.41
N SER A 86 -30.11 25.32 -3.15
CA SER A 86 -30.20 24.41 -2.02
C SER A 86 -31.57 23.70 -1.95
N ASN A 87 -32.67 24.42 -2.17
CA ASN A 87 -34.00 23.83 -2.22
C ASN A 87 -34.15 22.89 -3.42
N MET A 88 -33.62 23.28 -4.59
CA MET A 88 -33.65 22.41 -5.76
C MET A 88 -32.88 21.10 -5.54
N VAL A 89 -31.69 21.13 -4.94
CA VAL A 89 -30.93 19.92 -4.61
C VAL A 89 -31.67 19.07 -3.58
N SER A 90 -32.18 19.67 -2.50
CA SER A 90 -32.90 18.94 -1.44
C SER A 90 -34.17 18.29 -1.98
N GLN A 91 -35.06 19.05 -2.60
CA GLN A 91 -36.39 18.56 -3.01
C GLN A 91 -36.36 17.90 -4.39
N GLY A 92 -35.68 18.50 -5.36
CA GLY A 92 -35.64 18.03 -6.74
C GLY A 92 -34.74 16.83 -6.98
N VAL A 93 -33.68 16.67 -6.18
CA VAL A 93 -32.74 15.55 -6.33
C VAL A 93 -32.92 14.53 -5.20
N TYR A 94 -32.80 14.93 -3.93
CA TYR A 94 -32.77 13.98 -2.82
C TYR A 94 -34.14 13.40 -2.51
N GLU A 95 -35.15 14.22 -2.26
CA GLU A 95 -36.49 13.72 -1.95
C GLU A 95 -37.06 12.91 -3.13
N ALA A 96 -36.87 13.40 -4.36
CA ALA A 96 -37.29 12.67 -5.54
C ALA A 96 -36.54 11.35 -5.71
N GLY A 97 -35.25 11.30 -5.38
CA GLY A 97 -34.43 10.09 -5.39
C GLY A 97 -34.93 9.06 -4.38
N PHE A 98 -35.20 9.48 -3.13
CA PHE A 98 -35.75 8.62 -2.08
C PHE A 98 -37.13 8.06 -2.46
N GLU A 99 -38.02 8.89 -3.01
CA GLU A 99 -39.34 8.45 -3.42
C GLU A 99 -39.29 7.48 -4.60
N ASN A 100 -38.43 7.72 -5.60
CA ASN A 100 -38.25 6.81 -6.72
C ASN A 100 -37.74 5.45 -6.27
N LEU A 101 -36.76 5.43 -5.35
CA LEU A 101 -36.23 4.16 -4.80
C LEU A 101 -37.32 3.41 -4.00
N ARG A 102 -38.07 4.10 -3.12
CA ARG A 102 -39.18 3.48 -2.38
C ARG A 102 -40.21 2.85 -3.32
N ARG A 103 -40.57 3.55 -4.38
CA ARG A 103 -41.49 3.04 -5.39
C ARG A 103 -40.94 1.83 -6.12
N HIS A 104 -39.67 1.86 -6.49
CA HIS A 104 -39.00 0.74 -7.17
C HIS A 104 -38.96 -0.51 -6.28
N LEU A 105 -38.58 -0.36 -5.00
CA LEU A 105 -38.58 -1.46 -4.04
C LEU A 105 -39.96 -2.00 -3.71
N ALA A 106 -41.01 -1.14 -3.68
CA ALA A 106 -42.40 -1.53 -3.40
C ALA A 106 -43.04 -2.38 -4.50
N VAL A 107 -42.60 -2.24 -5.75
CA VAL A 107 -43.09 -3.06 -6.88
C VAL A 107 -42.26 -4.33 -7.12
N GLY A 108 -41.38 -4.70 -6.18
CA GLY A 108 -40.53 -5.89 -6.30
C GLY A 108 -39.52 -5.77 -7.44
N GLY A 109 -39.09 -4.56 -7.74
CA GLY A 109 -38.12 -4.27 -8.78
C GLY A 109 -36.78 -4.93 -8.45
N ASP A 110 -36.48 -6.02 -9.17
CA ASP A 110 -35.14 -6.58 -9.20
C ASP A 110 -34.23 -5.63 -9.96
N LEU A 111 -33.08 -5.31 -9.40
CA LEU A 111 -32.05 -4.46 -10.04
C LEU A 111 -31.35 -5.18 -11.21
N LEU A 112 -31.93 -6.25 -11.73
CA LEU A 112 -31.40 -6.95 -12.89
C LEU A 112 -31.76 -6.17 -14.17
N VAL A 113 -30.71 -5.60 -14.77
CA VAL A 113 -30.79 -5.02 -16.13
C VAL A 113 -31.32 -6.09 -17.10
N PRO A 114 -32.46 -5.88 -17.81
CA PRO A 114 -32.91 -6.85 -18.79
C PRO A 114 -31.92 -6.87 -19.96
N GLY A 115 -31.26 -8.00 -20.18
CA GLY A 115 -30.48 -8.21 -21.39
C GLY A 115 -29.14 -8.88 -21.27
N SER A 116 -28.61 -9.16 -20.08
CA SER A 116 -27.44 -10.01 -19.95
C SER A 116 -27.82 -11.41 -19.47
N SER A 117 -28.05 -12.31 -20.42
CA SER A 117 -27.96 -13.75 -20.17
C SER A 117 -26.50 -14.11 -19.92
N HIS A 118 -25.91 -13.59 -18.84
CA HIS A 118 -24.72 -14.20 -18.29
C HIS A 118 -25.17 -15.49 -17.60
N MET A 119 -24.84 -16.63 -18.19
CA MET A 119 -24.72 -17.86 -17.42
C MET A 119 -23.93 -17.50 -16.17
N ALA A 120 -24.60 -17.47 -15.02
CA ALA A 120 -23.94 -17.30 -13.74
C ALA A 120 -22.85 -18.38 -13.68
N MET A 121 -21.60 -17.95 -13.81
CA MET A 121 -20.47 -18.83 -13.49
C MET A 121 -20.76 -19.36 -12.08
N PRO A 122 -20.64 -20.66 -11.84
CA PRO A 122 -20.90 -21.20 -10.51
C PRO A 122 -20.06 -20.41 -9.52
N ARG A 123 -20.72 -19.79 -8.55
CA ARG A 123 -20.07 -18.98 -7.52
C ARG A 123 -18.96 -19.82 -6.91
N ALA A 124 -17.71 -19.41 -7.07
CA ALA A 124 -16.59 -20.18 -6.57
C ALA A 124 -16.80 -20.45 -5.07
N LEU A 125 -16.64 -21.71 -4.66
CA LEU A 125 -16.84 -22.10 -3.26
C LEU A 125 -15.76 -21.50 -2.38
N PRO A 126 -16.03 -21.28 -1.07
CA PRO A 126 -15.00 -20.97 -0.10
C PRO A 126 -13.89 -22.04 -0.14
N VAL A 127 -12.65 -21.61 0.05
CA VAL A 127 -11.48 -22.49 0.05
C VAL A 127 -10.81 -22.42 1.40
N HIS A 128 -10.44 -23.57 1.95
CA HIS A 128 -9.71 -23.64 3.21
C HIS A 128 -8.47 -22.71 3.17
N SER A 129 -8.28 -21.91 4.22
CA SER A 129 -7.15 -21.01 4.38
C SER A 129 -6.59 -21.08 5.79
N ARG A 130 -5.36 -21.55 5.93
CA ARG A 130 -4.55 -21.39 7.15
C ARG A 130 -4.11 -19.95 7.25
N ARG A 131 -4.33 -19.28 8.38
CA ARG A 131 -3.96 -17.88 8.60
C ARG A 131 -3.32 -17.68 9.97
N ILE A 132 -2.55 -16.61 10.10
CA ILE A 132 -2.02 -16.14 11.37
C ILE A 132 -2.80 -14.90 11.79
N VAL A 133 -3.34 -14.89 12.99
CA VAL A 133 -4.04 -13.75 13.56
C VAL A 133 -3.26 -13.15 14.72
N VAL A 134 -3.43 -11.85 14.93
CA VAL A 134 -2.94 -11.15 16.12
C VAL A 134 -4.01 -11.26 17.19
N ALA A 135 -3.86 -12.20 18.14
CA ALA A 135 -4.88 -12.44 19.18
C ALA A 135 -5.14 -11.18 20.04
N GLN A 136 -4.08 -10.45 20.37
CA GLN A 136 -4.11 -9.13 20.99
C GLN A 136 -2.82 -8.38 20.64
N TYR A 137 -2.80 -7.07 20.81
CA TYR A 137 -1.55 -6.34 20.58
C TYR A 137 -0.49 -6.73 21.62
N GLY A 138 0.77 -6.93 21.15
CA GLY A 138 1.83 -7.33 22.07
C GLY A 138 3.06 -7.93 21.40
N GLY A 139 3.68 -8.88 22.06
CA GLY A 139 4.86 -9.59 21.60
C GLY A 139 4.57 -10.61 20.50
N ALA A 140 5.62 -11.28 20.01
CA ALA A 140 5.51 -12.22 18.89
C ALA A 140 4.59 -13.41 19.20
N GLU A 141 4.47 -13.79 20.44
CA GLU A 141 3.58 -14.85 20.96
C GLU A 141 2.09 -14.58 20.68
N GLN A 142 1.74 -13.35 20.32
CA GLN A 142 0.38 -12.97 19.94
C GLN A 142 0.01 -13.34 18.51
N LEU A 143 0.98 -13.84 17.72
CA LEU A 143 0.73 -14.38 16.39
C LEU A 143 0.30 -15.85 16.50
N VAL A 144 -1.00 -16.08 16.36
CA VAL A 144 -1.61 -17.38 16.58
C VAL A 144 -2.14 -17.97 15.27
N PRO A 145 -1.75 -19.21 14.93
CA PRO A 145 -2.32 -19.90 13.79
C PRO A 145 -3.81 -20.21 13.96
N GLN A 146 -4.59 -20.00 12.91
CA GLN A 146 -6.02 -20.26 12.86
C GLN A 146 -6.42 -20.83 11.51
N ASP A 147 -7.28 -21.85 11.52
CA ASP A 147 -7.94 -22.32 10.31
C ASP A 147 -9.18 -21.51 10.01
N GLY A 148 -9.47 -21.31 8.74
CA GLY A 148 -10.61 -20.57 8.26
C GLY A 148 -10.85 -20.82 6.77
N GLU A 149 -11.65 -19.97 6.18
CA GLU A 149 -11.97 -20.03 4.76
C GLU A 149 -11.66 -18.69 4.08
N ALA A 150 -11.11 -18.77 2.87
CA ALA A 150 -11.04 -17.64 1.96
C ALA A 150 -12.30 -17.62 1.10
N PRO A 151 -13.10 -16.56 1.16
CA PRO A 151 -14.31 -16.45 0.33
C PRO A 151 -13.95 -16.41 -1.16
N ALA A 152 -14.96 -16.62 -2.02
CA ALA A 152 -14.80 -16.33 -3.44
C ALA A 152 -14.40 -14.87 -3.66
N PRO A 153 -13.63 -14.56 -4.72
CA PRO A 153 -13.25 -13.19 -5.00
C PRO A 153 -14.49 -12.37 -5.37
N GLY A 154 -14.56 -11.15 -4.85
CA GLY A 154 -15.55 -10.16 -5.26
C GLY A 154 -15.24 -9.56 -6.63
N PRO A 155 -16.12 -8.68 -7.15
CA PRO A 155 -15.82 -7.92 -8.36
C PRO A 155 -14.51 -7.15 -8.22
N GLY A 156 -13.65 -7.21 -9.25
CA GLY A 156 -12.35 -6.56 -9.24
C GLY A 156 -11.26 -7.26 -8.43
N GLU A 157 -11.53 -8.43 -7.85
CA GLU A 157 -10.58 -9.18 -7.02
C GLU A 157 -10.05 -10.45 -7.69
N LEU A 158 -8.88 -10.88 -7.25
CA LEU A 158 -8.29 -12.17 -7.55
C LEU A 158 -8.18 -12.99 -6.28
N ARG A 159 -8.55 -14.27 -6.30
CA ARG A 159 -8.24 -15.21 -5.22
C ARG A 159 -6.92 -15.90 -5.52
N ILE A 160 -5.96 -15.76 -4.62
CA ILE A 160 -4.60 -16.23 -4.77
C ILE A 160 -4.31 -17.30 -3.74
N ARG A 161 -3.81 -18.46 -4.19
CA ARG A 161 -3.14 -19.44 -3.35
C ARG A 161 -1.70 -18.98 -3.17
N GLN A 162 -1.37 -18.52 -1.99
CA GLN A 162 -0.06 -17.99 -1.67
C GLN A 162 0.94 -19.14 -1.49
N ARG A 163 2.14 -18.97 -1.99
CA ARG A 163 3.27 -19.88 -1.82
C ARG A 163 4.35 -19.27 -0.93
N ALA A 164 4.46 -17.95 -0.95
CA ALA A 164 5.44 -17.22 -0.18
C ALA A 164 4.86 -15.87 0.25
N ILE A 165 5.16 -15.44 1.46
CA ILE A 165 4.65 -14.24 2.10
C ILE A 165 5.82 -13.47 2.67
N GLY A 166 6.01 -12.22 2.29
CA GLY A 166 7.08 -11.38 2.80
C GLY A 166 6.82 -10.91 4.23
N VAL A 167 7.87 -10.93 5.05
CA VAL A 167 7.84 -10.40 6.42
C VAL A 167 8.49 -9.02 6.44
N ASN A 168 7.79 -8.05 7.00
CA ASN A 168 8.23 -6.66 7.03
C ASN A 168 8.11 -6.04 8.43
N TYR A 169 8.86 -4.97 8.70
CA TYR A 169 8.75 -4.27 9.99
C TYR A 169 7.37 -3.66 10.24
N ILE A 170 6.62 -3.32 9.19
CA ILE A 170 5.23 -2.86 9.36
C ILE A 170 4.36 -3.94 10.00
N ASP A 171 4.59 -5.22 9.72
CA ASP A 171 3.85 -6.32 10.34
C ASP A 171 4.09 -6.38 11.86
N VAL A 172 5.32 -6.04 12.30
CA VAL A 172 5.65 -5.87 13.71
C VAL A 172 4.91 -4.69 14.33
N TYR A 173 4.82 -3.56 13.61
CA TYR A 173 4.08 -2.38 14.09
C TYR A 173 2.59 -2.66 14.21
N LEU A 174 2.01 -3.39 13.25
CA LEU A 174 0.61 -3.84 13.29
C LEU A 174 0.36 -4.75 14.49
N ARG A 175 1.19 -5.77 14.67
CA ARG A 175 1.08 -6.68 15.81
C ARG A 175 1.20 -5.96 17.17
N LYS A 176 2.10 -4.97 17.26
CA LYS A 176 2.28 -4.18 18.51
C LYS A 176 1.16 -3.16 18.75
N GLY A 177 0.21 -2.99 17.81
CA GLY A 177 -0.85 -2.00 17.91
C GLY A 177 -0.38 -0.55 17.75
N TRP A 178 0.75 -0.33 17.08
CA TRP A 178 1.22 1.03 16.80
C TRP A 178 0.43 1.71 15.68
N ILE A 179 -0.31 0.93 14.89
CA ILE A 179 -1.17 1.40 13.81
C ILE A 179 -2.53 0.68 13.93
N PRO A 180 -3.29 0.94 15.02
CA PRO A 180 -4.52 0.19 15.34
C PRO A 180 -5.64 0.39 14.31
N GLN A 181 -5.61 1.49 13.55
CA GLN A 181 -6.55 1.75 12.47
C GLN A 181 -6.37 0.83 11.26
N MET A 182 -5.19 0.19 11.09
CA MET A 182 -4.93 -0.73 9.99
C MET A 182 -5.21 -2.19 10.35
N LEU A 183 -5.05 -2.58 11.60
CA LEU A 183 -5.25 -3.96 12.06
C LEU A 183 -5.82 -3.98 13.47
N ALA A 184 -7.04 -4.45 13.61
CA ALA A 184 -7.65 -4.74 14.90
C ALA A 184 -7.17 -6.11 15.46
N PRO A 185 -7.32 -6.38 16.76
CA PRO A 185 -7.18 -7.74 17.31
C PRO A 185 -7.98 -8.77 16.50
N TYR A 186 -7.47 -9.98 16.40
CA TYR A 186 -7.93 -11.08 15.52
C TYR A 186 -7.80 -10.82 14.01
N GLY A 187 -7.24 -9.67 13.61
CA GLY A 187 -6.84 -9.41 12.23
C GLY A 187 -5.59 -10.18 11.83
N THR A 188 -5.45 -10.45 10.54
CA THR A 188 -4.30 -11.12 9.93
C THR A 188 -3.30 -10.06 9.43
N PRO A 189 -2.03 -10.06 9.87
CA PRO A 189 -1.01 -9.15 9.36
C PRO A 189 -0.52 -9.58 7.97
N GLY A 190 0.51 -8.87 7.45
CA GLY A 190 1.16 -9.17 6.17
C GLY A 190 0.69 -8.25 5.05
N MET A 191 1.65 -7.67 4.34
CA MET A 191 1.42 -6.64 3.33
C MET A 191 1.79 -7.08 1.92
N GLU A 192 2.53 -8.18 1.75
CA GLU A 192 2.98 -8.68 0.45
C GLU A 192 3.00 -10.21 0.41
N ALA A 193 2.72 -10.79 -0.75
CA ALA A 193 2.90 -12.19 -1.00
C ALA A 193 3.04 -12.49 -2.50
N ALA A 194 3.42 -13.72 -2.82
CA ALA A 194 3.44 -14.28 -4.15
C ALA A 194 2.78 -15.67 -4.17
N GLY A 195 2.18 -16.02 -5.29
CA GLY A 195 1.51 -17.29 -5.45
C GLY A 195 0.84 -17.45 -6.81
N THR A 196 -0.21 -18.25 -6.85
CA THR A 196 -0.93 -18.59 -8.07
C THR A 196 -2.38 -18.16 -7.96
N VAL A 197 -2.91 -17.49 -8.97
CA VAL A 197 -4.33 -17.16 -9.11
C VAL A 197 -5.12 -18.47 -9.18
N ILE A 198 -6.14 -18.62 -8.34
CA ILE A 198 -7.03 -19.79 -8.36
C ILE A 198 -8.43 -19.44 -8.83
N ASP A 199 -8.86 -18.19 -8.63
CA ASP A 199 -10.12 -17.65 -9.14
C ASP A 199 -9.98 -16.18 -9.49
N VAL A 200 -10.83 -15.74 -10.40
CA VAL A 200 -10.88 -14.36 -10.91
C VAL A 200 -12.28 -13.82 -10.70
N GLY A 201 -12.39 -12.68 -10.02
CA GLY A 201 -13.64 -11.98 -9.80
C GLY A 201 -14.16 -11.27 -11.06
N GLU A 202 -15.42 -10.91 -11.02
CA GLU A 202 -16.07 -10.20 -12.12
C GLU A 202 -15.33 -8.88 -12.44
N GLY A 203 -15.24 -8.53 -13.72
CA GLY A 203 -14.63 -7.28 -14.19
C GLY A 203 -13.10 -7.24 -14.15
N VAL A 204 -12.42 -8.30 -13.72
CA VAL A 204 -10.96 -8.38 -13.79
C VAL A 204 -10.53 -8.83 -15.18
N HIS A 205 -9.58 -8.09 -15.74
CA HIS A 205 -8.97 -8.38 -17.04
C HIS A 205 -7.46 -8.58 -16.90
N GLY A 206 -6.87 -9.37 -17.80
CA GLY A 206 -5.42 -9.58 -17.85
C GLY A 206 -4.89 -10.64 -16.88
N PHE A 207 -5.75 -11.32 -16.12
CA PHE A 207 -5.40 -12.44 -15.24
C PHE A 207 -6.29 -13.64 -15.50
N MET A 208 -5.73 -14.85 -15.31
CA MET A 208 -6.48 -16.10 -15.36
C MET A 208 -6.02 -17.08 -14.27
N PRO A 209 -6.86 -18.06 -13.89
CA PRO A 209 -6.43 -19.13 -13.02
C PRO A 209 -5.17 -19.83 -13.56
N GLY A 210 -4.18 -20.04 -12.69
CA GLY A 210 -2.86 -20.56 -13.06
C GLY A 210 -1.77 -19.51 -13.20
N ASP A 211 -2.11 -18.24 -13.35
CA ASP A 211 -1.11 -17.17 -13.43
C ASP A 211 -0.31 -17.07 -12.13
N ARG A 212 1.02 -16.96 -12.29
CA ARG A 212 1.92 -16.65 -11.18
C ARG A 212 1.95 -15.14 -10.96
N VAL A 213 1.69 -14.75 -9.73
CA VAL A 213 1.52 -13.33 -9.37
C VAL A 213 2.21 -13.00 -8.05
N ALA A 214 2.52 -11.73 -7.89
CA ALA A 214 2.82 -11.15 -6.59
C ALA A 214 1.98 -9.90 -6.36
N TYR A 215 1.79 -9.53 -5.11
CA TYR A 215 1.07 -8.33 -4.75
C TYR A 215 1.68 -7.64 -3.54
N ILE A 216 1.44 -6.34 -3.45
CA ILE A 216 1.49 -5.57 -2.21
C ILE A 216 0.11 -4.97 -1.99
N GLY A 217 -0.31 -4.78 -0.76
CA GLY A 217 -1.62 -4.21 -0.48
C GLY A 217 -1.58 -3.14 0.60
N PRO A 218 -2.40 -2.07 0.49
CA PRO A 218 -2.50 -1.04 1.51
C PRO A 218 -3.16 -1.55 2.79
N LEU A 219 -3.87 -2.68 2.71
CA LEU A 219 -4.49 -3.34 3.83
C LEU A 219 -3.79 -4.67 4.14
N PRO A 220 -3.56 -4.97 5.44
CA PRO A 220 -2.96 -6.22 5.87
C PRO A 220 -3.85 -7.43 5.54
N GLY A 221 -3.34 -8.63 5.78
CA GLY A 221 -4.05 -9.89 5.54
C GLY A 221 -3.20 -10.92 4.80
N GLY A 222 -1.92 -10.63 4.55
CA GLY A 222 -1.02 -11.50 3.79
C GLY A 222 -0.62 -12.80 4.50
N TYR A 223 -0.65 -12.86 5.84
CA TYR A 223 -0.23 -14.06 6.56
C TYR A 223 -1.30 -15.15 6.53
N CYS A 224 -1.57 -15.67 5.34
CA CYS A 224 -2.51 -16.77 5.12
C CYS A 224 -2.12 -17.61 3.89
N SER A 225 -2.70 -18.79 3.75
CA SER A 225 -2.41 -19.65 2.60
C SER A 225 -3.24 -19.30 1.36
N VAL A 226 -4.43 -18.74 1.55
CA VAL A 226 -5.31 -18.31 0.45
C VAL A 226 -6.03 -17.02 0.86
N ARG A 227 -6.09 -16.04 -0.04
CA ARG A 227 -6.90 -14.82 0.15
C ARG A 227 -7.37 -14.22 -1.18
N SER A 228 -8.41 -13.40 -1.10
CA SER A 228 -8.81 -12.51 -2.19
C SER A 228 -8.14 -11.15 -2.01
N VAL A 229 -7.68 -10.56 -3.11
CA VAL A 229 -7.02 -9.24 -3.17
C VAL A 229 -7.50 -8.47 -4.39
N PRO A 230 -7.66 -7.14 -4.31
CA PRO A 230 -7.98 -6.33 -5.48
C PRO A 230 -6.91 -6.48 -6.57
N ALA A 231 -7.32 -6.76 -7.80
CA ALA A 231 -6.41 -6.95 -8.95
C ALA A 231 -5.50 -5.73 -9.21
N ALA A 232 -5.94 -4.56 -8.82
CA ALA A 232 -5.18 -3.30 -8.92
C ALA A 232 -3.82 -3.33 -8.18
N TRP A 233 -3.66 -4.21 -7.19
CA TRP A 233 -2.43 -4.36 -6.39
C TRP A 233 -1.61 -5.57 -6.79
N VAL A 234 -1.99 -6.27 -7.85
CA VAL A 234 -1.38 -7.52 -8.29
C VAL A 234 -0.56 -7.29 -9.56
N VAL A 235 0.61 -7.91 -9.62
CA VAL A 235 1.46 -7.93 -10.82
C VAL A 235 1.76 -9.36 -11.22
N GLN A 236 1.81 -9.63 -12.51
CA GLN A 236 2.27 -10.92 -13.03
C GLN A 236 3.76 -11.09 -12.78
N LEU A 237 4.17 -12.29 -12.44
CA LEU A 237 5.58 -12.61 -12.24
C LEU A 237 6.25 -13.06 -13.55
N PRO A 238 7.44 -12.51 -13.86
CA PRO A 238 8.27 -13.08 -14.92
C PRO A 238 8.58 -14.54 -14.63
N PRO A 239 8.64 -15.43 -15.64
CA PRO A 239 8.91 -16.85 -15.45
C PRO A 239 10.18 -17.18 -14.64
N ALA A 240 11.21 -16.36 -14.79
CA ALA A 240 12.50 -16.53 -14.10
C ALA A 240 12.48 -16.09 -12.61
N VAL A 241 11.44 -15.40 -12.14
CA VAL A 241 11.34 -14.93 -10.76
C VAL A 241 10.64 -15.98 -9.91
N GLU A 242 11.31 -16.52 -8.88
CA GLU A 242 10.71 -17.44 -7.92
C GLU A 242 9.73 -16.74 -6.98
N ASP A 243 8.69 -17.44 -6.51
CA ASP A 243 7.67 -16.90 -5.62
C ASP A 243 8.27 -16.34 -4.31
N ALA A 244 9.24 -17.08 -3.72
CA ALA A 244 9.91 -16.61 -2.50
C ALA A 244 10.72 -15.32 -2.75
N SER A 245 11.38 -15.23 -3.89
CA SER A 245 12.09 -14.01 -4.30
C SER A 245 11.13 -12.85 -4.50
N ALA A 246 10.04 -13.08 -5.21
CA ALA A 246 9.02 -12.06 -5.43
C ALA A 246 8.42 -11.55 -4.11
N ALA A 247 7.97 -12.46 -3.23
CA ALA A 247 7.40 -12.11 -1.94
C ALA A 247 8.39 -11.43 -0.98
N SER A 248 9.69 -11.69 -1.16
CA SER A 248 10.73 -11.08 -0.32
C SER A 248 11.14 -9.68 -0.80
N MET A 249 10.87 -9.34 -2.07
CA MET A 249 11.48 -8.18 -2.70
C MET A 249 10.49 -7.16 -3.27
N LEU A 250 9.21 -7.51 -3.53
CA LEU A 250 8.31 -6.61 -4.25
C LEU A 250 8.08 -5.29 -3.48
N LEU A 251 7.62 -5.35 -2.22
CA LEU A 251 7.43 -4.16 -1.40
C LEU A 251 8.76 -3.44 -1.14
N LYS A 252 9.81 -4.20 -0.86
CA LYS A 252 11.14 -3.65 -0.56
C LYS A 252 11.79 -3.00 -1.79
N GLY A 253 11.60 -3.60 -2.96
CA GLY A 253 12.12 -3.07 -4.23
C GLY A 253 11.38 -1.82 -4.68
N ILE A 254 10.05 -1.82 -4.60
CA ILE A 254 9.25 -0.61 -4.84
C ILE A 254 9.68 0.50 -3.86
N THR A 255 9.93 0.14 -2.60
CA THR A 255 10.44 1.09 -1.61
C THR A 255 11.80 1.64 -2.04
N ALA A 256 12.72 0.80 -2.47
CA ALA A 256 14.03 1.26 -2.97
C ALA A 256 13.89 2.15 -4.21
N ASP A 257 13.01 1.81 -5.14
CA ASP A 257 12.79 2.58 -6.37
C ASP A 257 12.35 4.02 -6.08
N TYR A 258 11.29 4.22 -5.29
CA TYR A 258 10.82 5.59 -5.03
C TYR A 258 11.76 6.37 -4.09
N LEU A 259 12.43 5.70 -3.16
CA LEU A 259 13.41 6.35 -2.30
C LEU A 259 14.59 6.89 -3.10
N LEU A 260 15.06 6.16 -4.11
CA LEU A 260 16.18 6.58 -4.94
C LEU A 260 15.79 7.62 -5.98
N ARG A 261 14.64 7.43 -6.64
CA ARG A 261 14.24 8.25 -7.80
C ARG A 261 13.40 9.46 -7.42
N ASP A 262 12.33 9.23 -6.67
CA ASP A 262 11.33 10.29 -6.44
C ASP A 262 11.71 11.20 -5.25
N LEU A 263 12.38 10.65 -4.24
CA LEU A 263 12.77 11.40 -3.05
C LEU A 263 14.26 11.76 -3.04
N GLY A 264 15.13 10.77 -3.21
CA GLY A 264 16.57 10.97 -3.16
C GLY A 264 17.15 11.62 -4.40
N HIS A 265 16.42 11.60 -5.52
CA HIS A 265 16.89 12.09 -6.83
C HIS A 265 18.32 11.63 -7.13
N VAL A 266 18.59 10.36 -6.83
CA VAL A 266 19.93 9.76 -6.89
C VAL A 266 20.45 9.75 -8.31
N ARG A 267 21.67 10.26 -8.48
CA ARG A 267 22.40 10.40 -9.73
C ARG A 267 23.88 10.05 -9.52
N PRO A 268 24.65 9.91 -10.59
CA PRO A 268 26.08 9.64 -10.46
C PRO A 268 26.80 10.65 -9.52
N GLY A 269 27.55 10.11 -8.58
CA GLY A 269 28.28 10.89 -7.57
C GLY A 269 27.48 11.25 -6.30
N THR A 270 26.13 11.03 -6.25
CA THR A 270 25.33 11.29 -5.03
C THR A 270 25.89 10.51 -3.84
N ARG A 271 26.11 11.20 -2.72
CA ARG A 271 26.57 10.61 -1.45
C ARG A 271 25.37 10.15 -0.64
N LEU A 272 25.12 8.83 -0.65
CA LEU A 272 23.97 8.19 -0.01
C LEU A 272 24.39 7.40 1.23
N LEU A 273 23.83 7.76 2.40
CA LEU A 273 23.95 6.97 3.63
C LEU A 273 22.71 6.08 3.79
N VAL A 274 22.92 4.77 3.93
CA VAL A 274 21.86 3.78 4.12
C VAL A 274 22.00 3.10 5.48
N HIS A 275 21.01 3.25 6.35
CA HIS A 275 20.98 2.52 7.62
C HIS A 275 20.41 1.12 7.45
N ALA A 276 20.83 0.21 8.36
CA ALA A 276 20.48 -1.21 8.27
C ALA A 276 20.79 -1.79 6.87
N ALA A 277 21.95 -1.43 6.33
CA ALA A 277 22.35 -1.70 4.94
C ALA A 277 22.38 -3.19 4.57
N ALA A 278 22.45 -4.12 5.55
CA ALA A 278 22.35 -5.57 5.33
C ALA A 278 20.93 -6.14 5.47
N GLY A 279 19.92 -5.30 5.70
CA GLY A 279 18.51 -5.71 5.70
C GLY A 279 17.93 -5.78 4.29
N GLY A 280 16.71 -6.32 4.14
CA GLY A 280 16.10 -6.54 2.83
C GLY A 280 15.99 -5.27 1.96
N VAL A 281 15.49 -4.16 2.51
CA VAL A 281 15.46 -2.86 1.79
C VAL A 281 16.87 -2.31 1.61
N GLY A 282 17.71 -2.41 2.65
CA GLY A 282 19.08 -1.86 2.63
C GLY A 282 19.95 -2.44 1.52
N LEU A 283 19.91 -3.76 1.32
CA LEU A 283 20.69 -4.43 0.28
C LEU A 283 20.23 -4.02 -1.13
N LEU A 284 18.91 -3.92 -1.35
CA LEU A 284 18.37 -3.42 -2.62
C LEU A 284 18.75 -1.96 -2.87
N LEU A 285 18.64 -1.10 -1.85
CA LEU A 285 19.04 0.31 -1.95
C LEU A 285 20.53 0.44 -2.31
N CYS A 286 21.41 -0.28 -1.60
CA CYS A 286 22.85 -0.18 -1.85
C CYS A 286 23.20 -0.62 -3.28
N GLY A 287 22.67 -1.77 -3.73
CA GLY A 287 22.91 -2.28 -5.07
C GLY A 287 22.36 -1.36 -6.16
N TRP A 288 21.11 -0.91 -5.99
CA TRP A 288 20.46 -0.06 -6.98
C TRP A 288 21.04 1.34 -7.03
N ALA A 289 21.35 1.95 -5.88
CA ALA A 289 22.04 3.23 -5.84
C ALA A 289 23.42 3.18 -6.54
N ARG A 290 24.18 2.11 -6.29
CA ARG A 290 25.46 1.88 -6.98
C ARG A 290 25.26 1.77 -8.48
N SER A 291 24.27 1.04 -8.96
CA SER A 291 23.99 0.91 -10.40
C SER A 291 23.61 2.26 -11.07
N LEU A 292 23.07 3.20 -10.26
CA LEU A 292 22.81 4.59 -10.67
C LEU A 292 24.07 5.49 -10.56
N GLY A 293 25.21 4.94 -10.18
CA GLY A 293 26.47 5.68 -10.02
C GLY A 293 26.63 6.44 -8.72
N ALA A 294 25.79 6.20 -7.71
CA ALA A 294 25.93 6.83 -6.40
C ALA A 294 27.08 6.24 -5.60
N ARG A 295 27.59 7.03 -4.66
CA ARG A 295 28.55 6.62 -3.63
C ARG A 295 27.76 6.23 -2.38
N VAL A 296 27.92 5.01 -1.90
CA VAL A 296 27.07 4.47 -0.83
C VAL A 296 27.90 4.14 0.40
N ILE A 297 27.54 4.75 1.55
CA ILE A 297 27.98 4.29 2.87
C ILE A 297 26.80 3.55 3.51
N GLY A 298 27.07 2.34 4.02
CA GLY A 298 26.11 1.58 4.81
C GLY A 298 26.44 1.57 6.29
N THR A 299 25.43 1.57 7.18
CA THR A 299 25.64 1.25 8.59
C THR A 299 25.06 -0.11 8.93
N VAL A 300 25.77 -0.90 9.72
CA VAL A 300 25.40 -2.24 10.15
C VAL A 300 25.84 -2.52 11.58
N SER A 301 25.37 -3.64 12.18
CA SER A 301 25.66 -3.99 13.59
C SER A 301 26.76 -5.04 13.76
N SER A 302 27.31 -5.63 12.66
CA SER A 302 28.36 -6.64 12.75
C SER A 302 29.21 -6.68 11.47
N GLU A 303 30.42 -7.28 11.57
CA GLU A 303 31.32 -7.46 10.44
C GLU A 303 30.74 -8.44 9.38
N GLU A 304 29.99 -9.46 9.80
CA GLU A 304 29.27 -10.34 8.87
C GLU A 304 28.31 -9.56 7.98
N LYS A 305 27.51 -8.68 8.57
CA LYS A 305 26.61 -7.78 7.85
C LYS A 305 27.37 -6.79 6.98
N ALA A 306 28.52 -6.33 7.43
CA ALA A 306 29.37 -5.41 6.65
C ALA A 306 29.88 -6.08 5.37
N ARG A 307 30.25 -7.36 5.45
CA ARG A 307 30.67 -8.14 4.27
C ARG A 307 29.53 -8.20 3.26
N THR A 308 28.33 -8.60 3.69
CA THR A 308 27.17 -8.70 2.82
C THR A 308 26.79 -7.33 2.21
N ALA A 309 26.83 -6.26 2.99
CA ALA A 309 26.53 -4.91 2.48
C ALA A 309 27.53 -4.45 1.41
N ARG A 310 28.84 -4.75 1.57
CA ARG A 310 29.86 -4.47 0.53
C ARG A 310 29.60 -5.26 -0.74
N GLU A 311 29.28 -6.55 -0.63
CA GLU A 311 28.94 -7.41 -1.76
C GLU A 311 27.71 -6.93 -2.53
N HIS A 312 26.83 -6.13 -1.89
CA HIS A 312 25.62 -5.55 -2.47
C HIS A 312 25.76 -4.06 -2.81
N GLY A 313 26.97 -3.52 -2.83
CA GLY A 313 27.18 -2.21 -3.44
C GLY A 313 27.62 -1.08 -2.52
N CYS A 314 27.74 -1.30 -1.22
CA CYS A 314 28.34 -0.28 -0.34
C CYS A 314 29.81 -0.07 -0.69
N GLU A 315 30.20 1.17 -0.95
CA GLU A 315 31.61 1.59 -1.10
C GLU A 315 32.34 1.47 0.24
N GLN A 316 31.66 1.88 1.30
CA GLN A 316 32.13 1.77 2.68
C GLN A 316 31.01 1.30 3.60
N VAL A 317 31.39 0.60 4.67
CA VAL A 317 30.44 0.17 5.70
C VAL A 317 30.99 0.54 7.07
N ILE A 318 30.15 1.18 7.87
CA ILE A 318 30.42 1.54 9.26
C ILE A 318 29.72 0.52 10.16
N VAL A 319 30.50 -0.22 10.95
CA VAL A 319 29.93 -1.13 11.95
C VAL A 319 29.73 -0.35 13.25
N THR A 320 28.48 -0.26 13.69
CA THR A 320 28.07 0.44 14.90
C THR A 320 26.98 -0.31 15.64
N ARG A 321 27.09 -0.42 16.96
CA ARG A 321 26.09 -0.99 17.86
C ARG A 321 25.43 0.05 18.75
N ASP A 322 26.07 1.18 18.92
CA ASP A 322 25.69 2.33 19.74
C ASP A 322 25.13 3.49 18.88
N TYR A 323 24.96 3.24 17.57
CA TYR A 323 24.48 4.20 16.56
C TYR A 323 25.40 5.41 16.34
N ARG A 324 26.67 5.37 16.80
CA ARG A 324 27.66 6.39 16.48
C ARG A 324 28.27 6.11 15.13
N PHE A 325 28.02 6.96 14.15
CA PHE A 325 28.48 6.78 12.77
C PHE A 325 28.87 8.10 12.07
N ALA A 326 28.43 9.24 12.59
CA ALA A 326 28.62 10.52 11.91
C ALA A 326 30.10 10.82 11.63
N ASP A 327 30.98 10.59 12.58
CA ASP A 327 32.45 10.79 12.40
C ASP A 327 32.97 9.89 11.28
N GLY A 328 32.48 8.67 11.16
CA GLY A 328 32.82 7.74 10.08
C GLY A 328 32.40 8.25 8.70
N VAL A 329 31.19 8.82 8.62
CA VAL A 329 30.68 9.45 7.40
C VAL A 329 31.49 10.69 7.05
N LEU A 330 31.75 11.59 8.02
CA LEU A 330 32.46 12.85 7.79
C LEU A 330 33.94 12.65 7.45
N ARG A 331 34.57 11.58 7.95
CA ARG A 331 35.91 11.21 7.49
C ARG A 331 35.97 10.86 6.01
N GLN A 332 34.92 10.20 5.48
CA GLN A 332 34.85 9.82 4.07
C GLN A 332 34.28 10.96 3.21
N TRP A 333 33.32 11.68 3.74
CA TRP A 333 32.63 12.80 3.07
C TRP A 333 32.63 14.01 4.03
N PRO A 334 33.63 14.91 3.99
CA PRO A 334 33.66 16.06 4.88
C PRO A 334 32.44 16.98 4.83
N GLU A 335 31.79 17.06 3.66
CA GLU A 335 30.54 17.82 3.49
C GLU A 335 29.31 17.07 3.98
N GLY A 336 29.42 15.80 4.36
CA GLY A 336 28.32 14.94 4.78
C GLY A 336 27.60 14.21 3.63
N ALA A 337 26.57 13.45 3.99
CA ALA A 337 25.72 12.72 3.07
C ALA A 337 24.64 13.64 2.47
N GLU A 338 24.46 13.60 1.15
CA GLU A 338 23.41 14.38 0.47
C GLU A 338 22.02 13.76 0.70
N VAL A 339 21.96 12.43 0.80
CA VAL A 339 20.73 11.70 1.10
C VAL A 339 21.01 10.70 2.23
N ILE A 340 20.13 10.68 3.22
CA ILE A 340 20.15 9.67 4.29
C ILE A 340 18.83 8.91 4.23
N VAL A 341 18.90 7.58 4.06
CA VAL A 341 17.73 6.69 4.20
C VAL A 341 17.79 6.02 5.57
N ASP A 342 16.87 6.41 6.43
CA ASP A 342 16.84 6.03 7.84
C ASP A 342 15.68 5.08 8.16
N GLY A 343 16.00 3.83 8.46
CA GLY A 343 15.07 2.84 9.00
C GLY A 343 15.17 2.65 10.52
N LEU A 344 16.10 3.35 11.19
CA LEU A 344 16.39 3.18 12.62
C LEU A 344 15.44 4.00 13.51
N GLY A 345 15.27 5.28 13.21
CA GLY A 345 14.45 6.18 14.01
C GLY A 345 15.23 6.89 15.12
N GLU A 346 14.66 6.98 16.33
CA GLU A 346 15.13 7.90 17.38
C GLU A 346 16.61 7.73 17.75
N ALA A 347 17.12 6.51 17.88
CA ALA A 347 18.50 6.28 18.29
C ALA A 347 19.56 6.84 17.30
N ALA A 348 19.18 7.02 16.02
CA ALA A 348 20.06 7.58 15.00
C ALA A 348 19.85 9.09 14.76
N ARG A 349 18.86 9.71 15.40
CA ARG A 349 18.38 11.06 15.07
C ARG A 349 19.50 12.12 15.10
N GLN A 350 20.26 12.18 16.17
CA GLN A 350 21.33 13.17 16.33
C GLN A 350 22.49 12.92 15.35
N GLU A 351 22.90 11.68 15.21
CA GLU A 351 23.97 11.30 14.30
C GLU A 351 23.60 11.54 12.83
N ASN A 352 22.32 11.29 12.46
CA ASN A 352 21.82 11.63 11.13
C ASN A 352 21.95 13.11 10.84
N PHE A 353 21.57 13.96 11.78
CA PHE A 353 21.68 15.40 11.59
C PHE A 353 23.13 15.85 11.45
N VAL A 354 24.06 15.29 12.26
CA VAL A 354 25.50 15.60 12.16
C VAL A 354 26.05 15.15 10.81
N ALA A 355 25.72 13.93 10.36
CA ALA A 355 26.19 13.34 9.10
C ALA A 355 25.57 13.95 7.84
N LEU A 356 24.44 14.65 7.97
CA LEU A 356 23.70 15.22 6.83
C LEU A 356 24.45 16.42 6.25
N ALA A 357 24.59 16.48 4.94
CA ALA A 357 25.14 17.62 4.23
C ALA A 357 24.23 18.86 4.32
N ARG A 358 24.77 20.05 4.01
CA ARG A 358 23.94 21.22 3.75
C ARG A 358 23.07 20.98 2.51
N CYS A 359 21.82 21.42 2.57
CA CYS A 359 20.79 21.13 1.59
C CYS A 359 20.52 19.64 1.36
N GLY A 360 20.94 18.79 2.32
CA GLY A 360 20.72 17.36 2.26
C GLY A 360 19.30 16.95 2.58
N HIS A 361 18.94 15.73 2.19
CA HIS A 361 17.62 15.15 2.41
C HIS A 361 17.71 13.95 3.36
N TRP A 362 17.08 14.06 4.53
CA TRP A 362 16.90 12.96 5.47
C TRP A 362 15.53 12.33 5.27
N ILE A 363 15.50 11.08 4.82
CA ILE A 363 14.28 10.30 4.54
C ILE A 363 14.10 9.27 5.67
N SER A 364 13.11 9.48 6.52
CA SER A 364 12.78 8.55 7.61
C SER A 364 11.84 7.46 7.12
N LEU A 365 12.38 6.30 6.78
CA LEU A 365 11.64 5.13 6.28
C LEU A 365 10.99 4.31 7.41
N GLY A 366 11.63 4.21 8.57
CA GLY A 366 11.24 3.33 9.66
C GLY A 366 11.56 3.87 11.03
N GLN A 367 11.23 3.06 12.04
CA GLN A 367 11.46 3.41 13.46
C GLN A 367 11.81 2.16 14.29
N ALA A 368 12.75 1.35 13.79
CA ALA A 368 13.12 0.07 14.41
C ALA A 368 13.68 0.23 15.84
N THR A 369 14.18 1.43 16.21
CA THR A 369 14.67 1.75 17.55
C THR A 369 13.71 2.57 18.40
N GLY A 370 12.54 2.87 17.88
CA GLY A 370 11.53 3.71 18.51
C GLY A 370 11.08 4.86 17.60
N ALA A 371 9.91 5.40 17.92
CA ALA A 371 9.31 6.51 17.19
C ALA A 371 10.21 7.76 17.27
N LEU A 372 10.43 8.40 16.12
CA LEU A 372 11.20 9.62 16.02
C LEU A 372 10.48 10.75 16.78
N GLN A 373 11.19 11.45 17.64
CA GLN A 373 10.68 12.64 18.30
C GLN A 373 10.49 13.78 17.28
N PRO A 374 9.62 14.75 17.54
CA PRO A 374 9.38 15.87 16.62
C PRO A 374 10.68 16.56 16.17
N ILE A 375 10.76 16.81 14.87
CA ILE A 375 11.87 17.54 14.24
C ILE A 375 11.44 19.02 14.15
N SER A 376 12.18 19.91 14.78
CA SER A 376 11.90 21.35 14.66
C SER A 376 12.37 21.90 13.30
N THR A 377 11.63 22.87 12.77
CA THR A 377 12.01 23.60 11.56
C THR A 377 13.32 24.36 11.72
N ASP A 378 13.58 24.89 12.92
CA ASP A 378 14.83 25.59 13.23
C ASP A 378 16.05 24.65 13.17
N TRP A 379 15.85 23.40 13.55
CA TRP A 379 16.90 22.40 13.43
C TRP A 379 17.23 22.13 11.96
N LEU A 380 16.21 21.97 11.12
CA LEU A 380 16.40 21.79 9.67
C LEU A 380 17.02 23.04 9.02
N ALA A 381 16.65 24.24 9.46
CA ALA A 381 17.15 25.50 8.92
C ALA A 381 18.68 25.66 9.10
N GLN A 382 19.28 25.07 10.13
CA GLN A 382 20.74 25.14 10.36
C GLN A 382 21.55 24.57 9.19
N LYS A 383 20.97 23.62 8.44
CA LYS A 383 21.59 23.01 7.26
C LYS A 383 20.80 23.25 5.96
N SER A 384 19.72 24.01 5.99
CA SER A 384 18.75 24.12 4.88
C SER A 384 18.28 22.74 4.43
N ALA A 385 18.05 21.82 5.38
CA ALA A 385 17.81 20.41 5.13
C ALA A 385 16.35 20.14 4.79
N THR A 386 16.12 19.10 4.00
CA THR A 386 14.79 18.50 3.79
C THR A 386 14.63 17.29 4.69
N PHE A 387 13.44 17.12 5.25
CA PHE A 387 13.03 15.92 5.97
C PHE A 387 11.74 15.37 5.39
N SER A 388 11.65 14.05 5.18
CA SER A 388 10.44 13.40 4.72
C SER A 388 10.17 12.06 5.42
N ARG A 389 8.88 11.73 5.52
CA ARG A 389 8.38 10.45 6.07
C ARG A 389 7.41 9.83 5.06
N PRO A 390 7.91 9.09 4.06
CA PRO A 390 7.07 8.53 3.02
C PRO A 390 6.24 7.34 3.50
N VAL A 391 5.08 7.15 2.86
CA VAL A 391 4.26 5.95 2.93
C VAL A 391 4.30 5.27 1.57
N ALA A 392 4.73 4.00 1.52
CA ALA A 392 4.99 3.30 0.25
C ALA A 392 3.78 3.27 -0.70
N PHE A 393 2.57 3.18 -0.15
CA PHE A 393 1.34 3.08 -0.96
C PHE A 393 0.97 4.35 -1.70
N ASP A 394 1.42 5.52 -1.25
CA ASP A 394 1.25 6.78 -1.98
C ASP A 394 2.09 6.82 -3.28
N TYR A 395 3.16 6.01 -3.32
CA TYR A 395 4.07 5.88 -4.48
C TYR A 395 3.66 4.78 -5.46
N VAL A 396 2.54 4.08 -5.22
CA VAL A 396 1.94 3.08 -6.10
C VAL A 396 0.43 3.28 -6.20
N ALA A 397 -0.03 4.52 -6.18
CA ALA A 397 -1.44 4.90 -6.11
C ALA A 397 -2.28 4.44 -7.32
N THR A 398 -1.67 3.96 -8.40
CA THR A 398 -2.37 3.41 -9.57
C THR A 398 -1.79 2.06 -9.99
N PRO A 399 -2.60 1.17 -10.62
CA PRO A 399 -2.11 -0.09 -11.16
C PRO A 399 -0.95 0.07 -12.15
N ALA A 400 -1.00 1.11 -12.99
CA ALA A 400 0.06 1.40 -13.96
C ALA A 400 1.40 1.73 -13.27
N LEU A 401 1.37 2.57 -12.23
CA LEU A 401 2.57 2.93 -11.46
C LEU A 401 3.11 1.73 -10.68
N MET A 402 2.22 0.90 -10.12
CA MET A 402 2.59 -0.35 -9.47
C MET A 402 3.32 -1.28 -10.45
N ALA A 403 2.77 -1.50 -11.63
CA ALA A 403 3.35 -2.34 -12.67
C ALA A 403 4.71 -1.79 -13.16
N GLU A 404 4.80 -0.48 -13.40
CA GLU A 404 6.03 0.18 -13.83
C GLU A 404 7.18 0.00 -12.82
N ARG A 405 6.90 0.20 -11.52
CA ARG A 405 7.92 0.02 -10.47
C ARG A 405 8.33 -1.45 -10.32
N ALA A 406 7.37 -2.37 -10.40
CA ALA A 406 7.67 -3.79 -10.39
C ALA A 406 8.53 -4.19 -11.59
N GLN A 407 8.22 -3.70 -12.80
CA GLN A 407 9.03 -3.95 -14.00
C GLN A 407 10.47 -3.44 -13.84
N ARG A 408 10.65 -2.23 -13.29
CA ARG A 408 12.00 -1.70 -13.01
C ARG A 408 12.78 -2.60 -12.03
N LEU A 409 12.11 -3.07 -10.97
CA LEU A 409 12.71 -4.02 -10.03
C LEU A 409 13.15 -5.30 -10.73
N TRP A 410 12.24 -5.93 -11.49
CA TRP A 410 12.55 -7.18 -12.20
C TRP A 410 13.65 -7.00 -13.23
N ALA A 411 13.72 -5.86 -13.91
CA ALA A 411 14.75 -5.56 -14.90
C ALA A 411 16.15 -5.51 -14.27
N VAL A 412 16.34 -4.77 -13.16
CA VAL A 412 17.65 -4.62 -12.50
C VAL A 412 18.10 -5.89 -11.78
N LEU A 413 17.17 -6.78 -11.44
CA LEU A 413 17.51 -8.11 -10.93
C LEU A 413 17.88 -9.08 -12.06
N ALA A 414 17.18 -9.02 -13.18
CA ALA A 414 17.42 -9.90 -14.34
C ALA A 414 18.73 -9.58 -15.06
N ASP A 415 19.10 -8.31 -15.18
CA ASP A 415 20.37 -7.88 -15.81
C ASP A 415 21.57 -7.97 -14.87
N GLY A 416 21.35 -8.33 -13.58
CA GLY A 416 22.38 -8.46 -12.56
C GLY A 416 22.92 -7.14 -12.02
N SER A 417 22.34 -5.98 -12.39
CA SER A 417 22.71 -4.68 -11.85
C SER A 417 22.46 -4.58 -10.35
N VAL A 418 21.47 -5.31 -9.85
CA VAL A 418 21.16 -5.46 -8.43
C VAL A 418 21.14 -6.93 -8.07
N LYS A 419 21.96 -7.30 -7.08
CA LYS A 419 21.98 -8.67 -6.53
C LYS A 419 20.78 -8.87 -5.61
N ALA A 420 20.09 -9.99 -5.76
CA ALA A 420 18.98 -10.34 -4.88
C ALA A 420 19.47 -10.55 -3.43
N PRO A 421 18.75 -9.99 -2.43
CA PRO A 421 19.05 -10.24 -1.02
C PRO A 421 18.95 -11.73 -0.65
N PRO A 422 19.74 -12.23 0.29
CA PRO A 422 19.53 -13.55 0.89
C PRO A 422 18.13 -13.67 1.50
N ILE A 423 17.54 -14.87 1.43
CA ILE A 423 16.19 -15.15 1.93
C ILE A 423 16.26 -16.23 3.02
N GLU A 424 15.78 -15.93 4.20
CA GLU A 424 15.54 -16.88 5.28
C GLU A 424 14.07 -17.32 5.24
N ARG A 425 13.81 -18.63 5.12
CA ARG A 425 12.45 -19.19 4.95
C ARG A 425 11.96 -19.80 6.26
N TRP A 426 10.71 -19.55 6.59
CA TRP A 426 9.98 -20.06 7.76
C TRP A 426 8.65 -20.64 7.31
N SER A 427 8.10 -21.65 8.00
CA SER A 427 6.70 -22.05 7.75
C SER A 427 5.75 -20.93 8.19
N LEU A 428 4.56 -20.87 7.59
CA LEU A 428 3.52 -19.90 7.98
C LEU A 428 3.21 -19.99 9.49
N ASP A 429 3.10 -21.20 10.04
CA ASP A 429 2.83 -21.43 11.46
C ASP A 429 3.97 -20.95 12.38
N ALA A 430 5.17 -20.74 11.84
CA ALA A 430 6.30 -20.20 12.58
C ALA A 430 6.40 -18.65 12.53
N ALA A 431 5.35 -17.95 12.13
CA ALA A 431 5.34 -16.49 12.01
C ALA A 431 5.81 -15.76 13.28
N ALA A 432 5.45 -16.27 14.47
CA ALA A 432 5.93 -15.72 15.74
C ALA A 432 7.47 -15.73 15.82
N ARG A 433 8.08 -16.86 15.50
CA ARG A 433 9.55 -17.02 15.50
C ARG A 433 10.22 -16.16 14.43
N ALA A 434 9.59 -16.02 13.25
CA ALA A 434 10.08 -15.12 12.20
C ALA A 434 10.07 -13.65 12.67
N HIS A 435 9.05 -13.23 13.41
CA HIS A 435 9.00 -11.89 14.01
C HIS A 435 10.08 -11.70 15.10
N GLU A 436 10.27 -12.68 15.99
CA GLU A 436 11.37 -12.66 16.98
C GLU A 436 12.72 -12.54 16.27
N ARG A 437 12.93 -13.31 15.21
CA ARG A 437 14.13 -13.27 14.38
C ARG A 437 14.35 -11.89 13.75
N LEU A 438 13.30 -11.25 13.22
CA LEU A 438 13.37 -9.90 12.66
C LEU A 438 13.71 -8.86 13.75
N GLU A 439 13.04 -8.92 14.90
CA GLU A 439 13.21 -7.97 16.01
C GLU A 439 14.56 -8.13 16.72
N SER A 440 15.17 -9.32 16.70
CA SER A 440 16.50 -9.57 17.22
C SER A 440 17.61 -8.79 16.48
N ARG A 441 17.29 -8.22 15.31
CA ARG A 441 18.23 -7.53 14.41
C ARG A 441 19.40 -8.41 13.97
N ALA A 442 19.27 -9.73 14.07
CA ALA A 442 20.30 -10.67 13.61
C ALA A 442 20.12 -11.07 12.13
N THR A 443 19.02 -10.66 11.50
CA THR A 443 18.71 -10.99 10.09
C THR A 443 19.70 -10.33 9.12
N ILE A 444 20.01 -11.05 8.03
CA ILE A 444 20.65 -10.54 6.82
C ILE A 444 19.70 -10.80 5.67
N GLY A 445 19.40 -9.78 4.85
CA GLY A 445 18.45 -9.89 3.76
C GLY A 445 17.00 -9.88 4.23
N ALA A 446 16.18 -10.78 3.70
CA ALA A 446 14.74 -10.79 3.88
C ALA A 446 14.24 -12.10 4.54
N LEU A 447 13.09 -12.01 5.22
CA LEU A 447 12.37 -13.16 5.77
C LEU A 447 11.13 -13.43 4.92
N VAL A 448 10.80 -14.71 4.72
CA VAL A 448 9.62 -15.17 3.99
C VAL A 448 8.96 -16.30 4.77
N LEU A 449 7.63 -16.22 4.88
CA LEU A 449 6.81 -17.34 5.34
C LEU A 449 6.39 -18.18 4.11
N VAL A 450 6.49 -19.49 4.22
CA VAL A 450 6.04 -20.45 3.21
C VAL A 450 4.70 -21.00 3.69
N ALA A 451 3.66 -20.85 2.86
CA ALA A 451 2.29 -21.23 3.15
C ALA A 451 1.96 -22.67 2.70
#